data_4876cf836fedc623f42b21d1cfb4bb4c
#
_entry.id   4876cf836fedc623f42b21d1cfb4bb4c
#
_cell.length_a   1.000
_cell.length_b   1.000
_cell.length_c   1.000
_cell.angle_alpha   90.00
_cell.angle_beta   90.00
_cell.angle_gamma   90.00
#
_symmetry.space_group_name_H-M   'P 1'
#
loop_
_entity.id
_entity.type
_entity.pdbx_description
1 polymer ?
#
loop_
_entity_poly.entity_id
_entity_poly.type
_entity_poly.pdbx_seq_one_letter_code
_entity_poly.pdbx_strand_id
1 'polypeptide(L)'
;MNGAEPARATHDDLKDLGGLMEQDKLQRIRAELTEELKSVERQLAEHGATANPDDAVEVSTDEGFADSAQATMERSEMLSVIEQIQHRHAEISGALERMDEGTYGKCERCGREIPIERLEARPTASLCVSCAQLNS
;
A
#
# COMPACT_ATOMS: atom_id res chain seq x y z
N MET A 1 19.36 36.78 -29.19
CA MET A 1 19.10 36.44 -28.90
C MET A 1 18.83 35.86 -28.18
N ASN A 2 18.73 35.68 -27.89
CA ASN A 2 18.38 35.47 -27.20
C ASN A 2 18.37 34.69 -26.51
N GLY A 3 18.41 35.09 -26.10
CA GLY A 3 18.44 34.47 -24.87
C GLY A 3 17.99 33.10 -24.91
N ALA A 4 17.85 32.72 -25.91
CA ALA A 4 17.37 31.44 -26.10
C ALA A 4 18.35 30.38 -25.74
N GLU A 5 19.47 30.75 -25.27
CA GLU A 5 20.35 29.74 -24.86
C GLU A 5 19.78 29.03 -23.70
N PRO A 6 19.54 27.74 -23.77
CA PRO A 6 19.09 27.01 -22.63
C PRO A 6 20.19 27.14 -21.61
N ALA A 7 19.84 27.67 -20.51
CA ALA A 7 20.77 27.82 -19.45
C ALA A 7 21.39 26.46 -19.18
N ARG A 8 22.68 26.44 -19.04
CA ARG A 8 23.31 25.20 -18.65
C ARG A 8 22.69 24.78 -17.36
N ALA A 9 22.29 23.54 -17.30
CA ALA A 9 21.72 23.01 -16.07
C ALA A 9 22.73 23.19 -14.95
N THR A 10 22.36 23.99 -13.99
CA THR A 10 23.17 24.13 -12.79
C THR A 10 22.92 22.91 -11.92
N HIS A 11 23.68 22.73 -10.86
CA HIS A 11 23.47 21.66 -9.91
C HIS A 11 22.05 21.71 -9.34
N ASP A 12 21.53 22.90 -9.09
CA ASP A 12 20.17 23.09 -8.59
C ASP A 12 19.12 22.70 -9.63
N ASP A 13 19.34 23.01 -10.89
CA ASP A 13 18.43 22.62 -11.97
C ASP A 13 18.37 21.10 -12.13
N LEU A 14 19.49 20.44 -12.01
CA LEU A 14 19.54 18.97 -12.08
C LEU A 14 18.81 18.36 -10.91
N LYS A 15 18.90 18.97 -9.73
CA LYS A 15 18.19 18.53 -8.56
C LYS A 15 16.68 18.66 -8.74
N ASP A 16 16.22 19.77 -9.35
CA ASP A 16 14.81 19.99 -9.64
C ASP A 16 14.29 18.98 -10.67
N LEU A 17 15.09 18.65 -11.67
CA LEU A 17 14.71 17.63 -12.64
C LEU A 17 14.57 16.26 -11.99
N GLY A 18 15.46 15.92 -11.08
CA GLY A 18 15.37 14.70 -10.30
C GLY A 18 14.10 14.66 -9.46
N GLY A 19 13.75 15.80 -8.84
CA GLY A 19 12.52 15.92 -8.08
C GLY A 19 11.28 15.75 -8.92
N LEU A 20 11.27 16.28 -10.14
CA LEU A 20 10.15 16.10 -11.05
C LEU A 20 9.98 14.65 -11.49
N MET A 21 11.07 13.96 -11.76
CA MET A 21 11.02 12.54 -12.10
C MET A 21 10.50 11.71 -10.95
N GLU A 22 10.92 12.02 -9.73
CA GLU A 22 10.42 11.35 -8.54
C GLU A 22 8.95 11.60 -8.32
N GLN A 23 8.48 12.83 -8.58
CA GLN A 23 7.07 13.17 -8.48
C GLN A 23 6.23 12.39 -9.49
N ASP A 24 6.72 12.22 -10.73
CA ASP A 24 6.04 11.42 -11.73
C ASP A 24 5.93 9.96 -11.30
N LYS A 25 6.98 9.42 -10.72
CA LYS A 25 6.99 8.06 -10.20
C LYS A 25 6.03 7.93 -9.02
N LEU A 26 6.02 8.91 -8.13
CA LEU A 26 5.11 8.92 -6.98
C LEU A 26 3.66 9.00 -7.42
N GLN A 27 3.34 9.79 -8.43
CA GLN A 27 1.99 9.85 -8.96
C GLN A 27 1.55 8.52 -9.57
N ARG A 28 2.45 7.84 -10.25
CA ARG A 28 2.19 6.53 -10.82
C ARG A 28 1.91 5.52 -9.71
N ILE A 29 2.75 5.53 -8.68
CA ILE A 29 2.58 4.67 -7.51
C ILE A 29 1.23 4.95 -6.84
N ARG A 30 0.88 6.23 -6.70
CA ARG A 30 -0.40 6.62 -6.11
C ARG A 30 -1.58 6.07 -6.91
N ALA A 31 -1.51 6.18 -8.23
CA ALA A 31 -2.56 5.66 -9.10
C ALA A 31 -2.70 4.15 -8.96
N GLU A 32 -1.59 3.44 -8.93
CA GLU A 32 -1.58 1.99 -8.74
C GLU A 32 -2.18 1.59 -7.39
N LEU A 33 -1.78 2.28 -6.33
CA LEU A 33 -2.31 2.02 -4.99
C LEU A 33 -3.80 2.31 -4.90
N THR A 34 -4.25 3.37 -5.54
CA THR A 34 -5.68 3.72 -5.56
C THR A 34 -6.50 2.63 -6.25
N GLU A 35 -6.02 2.12 -7.37
CA GLU A 35 -6.69 1.04 -8.08
C GLU A 35 -6.67 -0.26 -7.28
N GLU A 36 -5.55 -0.55 -6.65
CA GLU A 36 -5.43 -1.73 -5.80
C GLU A 36 -6.36 -1.63 -4.59
N LEU A 37 -6.49 -0.44 -4.00
CA LEU A 37 -7.41 -0.21 -2.89
C LEU A 37 -8.85 -0.54 -3.28
N LYS A 38 -9.27 -0.08 -4.45
CA LYS A 38 -10.61 -0.38 -4.96
C LYS A 38 -10.80 -1.88 -5.16
N SER A 39 -9.79 -2.55 -5.68
CA SER A 39 -9.83 -4.00 -5.90
C SER A 39 -9.97 -4.75 -4.57
N VAL A 40 -9.19 -4.35 -3.57
CA VAL A 40 -9.22 -4.95 -2.25
C VAL A 40 -10.58 -4.73 -1.58
N GLU A 41 -11.12 -3.54 -1.72
CA GLU A 41 -12.45 -3.23 -1.17
C GLU A 41 -13.54 -4.07 -1.82
N ARG A 42 -13.45 -4.32 -3.12
CA ARG A 42 -14.38 -5.24 -3.80
C ARG A 42 -14.24 -6.67 -3.29
N GLN A 43 -13.00 -7.12 -3.08
CA GLN A 43 -12.77 -8.46 -2.54
C GLN A 43 -13.38 -8.61 -1.15
N LEU A 44 -13.24 -7.60 -0.31
CA LEU A 44 -13.86 -7.61 1.01
C LEU A 44 -15.37 -7.69 0.92
N ALA A 45 -15.97 -6.89 0.05
CA ALA A 45 -17.41 -6.90 -0.15
C ALA A 45 -17.91 -8.26 -0.63
N GLU A 46 -17.16 -8.91 -1.52
CA GLU A 46 -17.50 -10.25 -2.01
C GLU A 46 -17.51 -11.28 -0.89
N HIS A 47 -16.70 -11.08 0.13
CA HIS A 47 -16.64 -11.97 1.29
C HIS A 47 -17.57 -11.52 2.42
N GLY A 48 -18.39 -10.50 2.20
CA GLY A 48 -19.29 -9.99 3.24
C GLY A 48 -18.56 -9.26 4.37
N ALA A 49 -17.39 -8.72 4.08
CA ALA A 49 -16.55 -8.07 5.09
C ALA A 49 -16.33 -6.59 4.78
N THR A 50 -15.93 -5.84 5.77
CA THR A 50 -15.52 -4.46 5.62
C THR A 50 -14.03 -4.34 5.87
N ALA A 51 -13.46 -3.20 5.63
CA ALA A 51 -12.05 -2.95 5.91
C ALA A 51 -11.73 -2.92 7.41
N ASN A 52 -12.74 -2.73 8.25
CA ASN A 52 -12.54 -2.69 9.69
C ASN A 52 -12.51 -4.11 10.27
N PRO A 53 -11.39 -4.55 10.86
CA PRO A 53 -11.30 -5.90 11.43
C PRO A 53 -12.26 -6.15 12.60
N ASP A 54 -12.75 -5.07 13.21
CA ASP A 54 -13.66 -5.19 14.35
C ASP A 54 -15.10 -5.38 13.91
N ASP A 55 -15.44 -5.16 12.65
CA ASP A 55 -16.80 -5.34 12.17
C ASP A 55 -17.11 -6.84 12.02
N ALA A 56 -18.33 -7.18 12.32
CA ALA A 56 -18.78 -8.55 12.17
C ALA A 56 -18.75 -8.97 10.70
N VAL A 57 -18.25 -10.17 10.45
CA VAL A 57 -18.20 -10.72 9.12
C VAL A 57 -19.35 -11.70 8.96
N GLU A 58 -20.18 -11.48 7.94
CA GLU A 58 -21.22 -12.41 7.63
C GLU A 58 -20.65 -13.49 6.74
N VAL A 59 -20.31 -14.59 7.34
CA VAL A 59 -19.87 -15.74 6.56
C VAL A 59 -21.10 -16.58 6.29
N SER A 60 -21.48 -16.72 5.02
CA SER A 60 -22.54 -17.54 4.61
C SER A 60 -22.14 -18.96 4.83
N THR A 61 -22.74 -19.61 5.77
CA THR A 61 -22.60 -21.02 5.95
C THR A 61 -23.86 -21.65 5.39
N ASP A 62 -23.72 -22.65 4.56
CA ASP A 62 -24.85 -23.43 4.12
C ASP A 62 -25.44 -24.14 5.31
N GLU A 63 -26.68 -23.74 5.62
CA GLU A 63 -27.30 -24.27 6.77
C GLU A 63 -27.60 -25.71 6.63
N GLY A 64 -27.38 -26.41 7.64
CA GLY A 64 -27.89 -27.77 7.74
C GLY A 64 -26.98 -28.86 7.33
N PHE A 65 -25.86 -28.58 7.01
CA PHE A 65 -25.03 -29.53 6.62
C PHE A 65 -23.90 -29.67 7.24
N ALA A 66 -23.56 -30.23 7.70
CA ALA A 66 -22.30 -30.28 7.91
C ALA A 66 -21.90 -30.87 9.08
N ASP A 67 -21.04 -31.68 8.90
CA ASP A 67 -20.09 -32.01 9.86
C ASP A 67 -19.63 -30.70 10.42
N SER A 68 -19.92 -30.40 11.66
CA SER A 68 -19.60 -29.16 12.32
C SER A 68 -18.10 -28.89 12.36
N ALA A 69 -17.26 -29.91 12.36
CA ALA A 69 -15.81 -29.76 12.32
C ALA A 69 -15.35 -29.19 10.98
N GLN A 70 -15.92 -29.67 9.89
CA GLN A 70 -15.56 -29.16 8.56
C GLN A 70 -16.09 -27.75 8.35
N ALA A 71 -17.30 -27.46 8.79
CA ALA A 71 -17.86 -26.11 8.72
C ALA A 71 -17.02 -25.11 9.52
N THR A 72 -16.55 -25.51 10.69
CA THR A 72 -15.68 -24.68 11.52
C THR A 72 -14.35 -24.43 10.83
N MET A 73 -13.78 -25.45 10.19
CA MET A 73 -12.52 -25.34 9.47
C MET A 73 -12.66 -24.38 8.27
N GLU A 74 -13.72 -24.54 7.49
CA GLU A 74 -13.99 -23.67 6.35
C GLU A 74 -14.19 -22.21 6.78
N ARG A 75 -14.90 -22.01 7.89
CA ARG A 75 -15.08 -20.67 8.45
C ARG A 75 -13.74 -20.07 8.88
N SER A 76 -12.91 -20.85 9.54
CA SER A 76 -11.58 -20.40 9.97
C SER A 76 -10.70 -20.02 8.79
N GLU A 77 -10.75 -20.81 7.72
CA GLU A 77 -10.00 -20.51 6.50
C GLU A 77 -10.50 -19.22 5.87
N MET A 78 -11.82 -19.05 5.79
CA MET A 78 -12.41 -17.84 5.22
C MET A 78 -12.04 -16.61 6.03
N LEU A 79 -12.11 -16.69 7.36
CA LEU A 79 -11.75 -15.57 8.23
C LEU A 79 -10.27 -15.21 8.09
N SER A 80 -9.42 -16.23 7.92
CA SER A 80 -8.00 -16.01 7.69
C SER A 80 -7.74 -15.25 6.38
N VAL A 81 -8.46 -15.62 5.31
CA VAL A 81 -8.36 -14.92 4.03
C VAL A 81 -8.82 -13.46 4.18
N ILE A 82 -9.94 -13.25 4.86
CA ILE A 82 -10.47 -11.91 5.10
C ILE A 82 -9.46 -11.06 5.88
N GLU A 83 -8.83 -11.62 6.90
CA GLU A 83 -7.81 -10.92 7.68
C GLU A 83 -6.63 -10.49 6.81
N GLN A 84 -6.20 -11.35 5.90
CA GLN A 84 -5.11 -11.02 4.97
C GLN A 84 -5.51 -9.86 4.06
N ILE A 85 -6.74 -9.88 3.55
CA ILE A 85 -7.24 -8.81 2.68
C ILE A 85 -7.35 -7.50 3.46
N GLN A 86 -7.85 -7.56 4.70
CA GLN A 86 -7.94 -6.38 5.57
C GLN A 86 -6.57 -5.81 5.89
N HIS A 87 -5.60 -6.67 6.10
CA HIS A 87 -4.21 -6.24 6.34
C HIS A 87 -3.66 -5.53 5.10
N ARG A 88 -3.91 -6.08 3.92
CA ARG A 88 -3.50 -5.46 2.67
C ARG A 88 -4.18 -4.09 2.48
N HIS A 89 -5.46 -4.00 2.81
CA HIS A 89 -6.21 -2.74 2.77
C HIS A 89 -5.53 -1.69 3.67
N ALA A 90 -5.18 -2.08 4.88
CA ALA A 90 -4.54 -1.18 5.84
C ALA A 90 -3.17 -0.70 5.35
N GLU A 91 -2.39 -1.58 4.73
CA GLU A 91 -1.09 -1.21 4.16
C GLU A 91 -1.25 -0.18 3.05
N ILE A 92 -2.19 -0.39 2.14
CA ILE A 92 -2.43 0.51 1.00
C ILE A 92 -2.97 1.85 1.51
N SER A 93 -3.95 1.82 2.39
CA SER A 93 -4.53 3.03 2.96
C SER A 93 -3.48 3.84 3.71
N GLY A 94 -2.63 3.16 4.48
CA GLY A 94 -1.54 3.81 5.20
C GLY A 94 -0.55 4.49 4.27
N ALA A 95 -0.22 3.84 3.15
CA ALA A 95 0.67 4.43 2.15
C ALA A 95 0.06 5.68 1.53
N LEU A 96 -1.23 5.63 1.18
CA LEU A 96 -1.93 6.79 0.62
C LEU A 96 -2.03 7.94 1.63
N GLU A 97 -2.27 7.63 2.89
CA GLU A 97 -2.26 8.65 3.95
C GLU A 97 -0.91 9.33 4.08
N ARG A 98 0.17 8.56 4.04
CA ARG A 98 1.52 9.12 4.10
C ARG A 98 1.82 10.01 2.91
N MET A 99 1.28 9.68 1.74
CA MET A 99 1.40 10.55 0.56
C MET A 99 0.69 11.87 0.78
N ASP A 100 -0.51 11.84 1.36
CA ASP A 100 -1.27 13.04 1.66
C ASP A 100 -0.61 13.90 2.74
N GLU A 101 0.03 13.26 3.70
CA GLU A 101 0.72 13.96 4.78
C GLU A 101 2.13 14.42 4.41
N GLY A 102 2.64 13.97 3.29
CA GLY A 102 4.00 14.30 2.84
C GLY A 102 5.10 13.50 3.52
N THR A 103 4.74 12.37 4.16
CA THR A 103 5.71 11.50 4.84
C THR A 103 6.00 10.22 4.06
N TYR A 104 5.35 10.04 2.92
CA TYR A 104 5.60 8.85 2.10
C TYR A 104 7.05 8.82 1.64
N GLY A 105 7.65 7.67 1.69
CA GLY A 105 9.05 7.49 1.30
C GLY A 105 10.05 7.75 2.41
N LYS A 106 9.57 8.01 3.64
CA LYS A 106 10.43 8.14 4.78
C LYS A 106 10.22 6.95 5.70
N CYS A 107 11.31 6.37 6.18
CA CYS A 107 11.21 5.24 7.09
C CYS A 107 10.56 5.68 8.40
N GLU A 108 9.52 4.99 8.80
CA GLU A 108 8.81 5.32 10.04
C GLU A 108 9.67 5.12 11.29
N ARG A 109 10.67 4.27 11.20
CA ARG A 109 11.50 3.96 12.36
C ARG A 109 12.72 4.87 12.50
N CYS A 110 13.46 5.10 11.43
CA CYS A 110 14.71 5.87 11.50
C CYS A 110 14.64 7.23 10.82
N GLY A 111 13.57 7.54 10.10
CA GLY A 111 13.41 8.80 9.41
C GLY A 111 14.21 8.97 8.13
N ARG A 112 14.99 7.98 7.74
CA ARG A 112 15.78 8.05 6.51
C ARG A 112 14.88 7.88 5.30
N GLU A 113 15.31 8.40 4.16
CA GLU A 113 14.56 8.22 2.94
C GLU A 113 14.63 6.79 2.46
N ILE A 114 13.51 6.27 2.04
CA ILE A 114 13.44 4.96 1.41
C ILE A 114 13.73 5.17 -0.07
N PRO A 115 14.69 4.42 -0.67
CA PRO A 115 15.00 4.61 -2.09
C PRO A 115 13.78 4.40 -2.97
N ILE A 116 13.66 5.20 -4.03
CA ILE A 116 12.51 5.13 -4.94
C ILE A 116 12.40 3.75 -5.59
N GLU A 117 13.50 3.08 -5.83
CA GLU A 117 13.53 1.74 -6.40
C GLU A 117 12.81 0.74 -5.49
N ARG A 118 12.98 0.89 -4.19
CA ARG A 118 12.28 0.05 -3.22
C ARG A 118 10.78 0.36 -3.20
N LEU A 119 10.43 1.64 -3.32
CA LEU A 119 9.02 2.06 -3.37
C LEU A 119 8.33 1.58 -4.64
N GLU A 120 9.05 1.58 -5.77
CA GLU A 120 8.50 1.04 -7.01
C GLU A 120 8.27 -0.47 -6.91
N ALA A 121 9.16 -1.18 -6.26
CA ALA A 121 9.04 -2.61 -6.06
C ALA A 121 8.02 -2.95 -4.96
N ARG A 122 7.94 -2.11 -3.95
CA ARG A 122 7.06 -2.34 -2.82
C ARG A 122 6.41 -1.02 -2.39
N PRO A 123 5.34 -0.62 -3.06
CA PRO A 123 4.73 0.70 -2.84
C PRO A 123 4.22 0.96 -1.43
N THR A 124 3.91 -0.08 -0.68
CA THR A 124 3.45 0.06 0.70
C THR A 124 4.57 0.05 1.73
N ALA A 125 5.83 0.03 1.28
CA ALA A 125 6.97 -0.01 2.19
C ALA A 125 6.98 1.22 3.10
N SER A 126 7.04 1.01 4.40
CA SER A 126 7.12 2.07 5.40
C SER A 126 8.44 2.06 6.15
N LEU A 127 9.29 1.08 5.86
CA LEU A 127 10.58 0.92 6.51
C LEU A 127 11.68 0.82 5.45
N CYS A 128 12.84 1.36 5.75
CA CYS A 128 14.00 1.15 4.89
C CYS A 128 14.47 -0.31 5.05
N VAL A 129 15.34 -0.76 4.16
CA VAL A 129 15.80 -2.16 4.18
C VAL A 129 16.40 -2.53 5.53
N SER A 130 17.23 -1.64 6.08
CA SER A 130 17.89 -1.90 7.37
C SER A 130 16.88 -2.09 8.50
N CYS A 131 15.88 -1.22 8.60
CA CYS A 131 14.86 -1.32 9.64
C CYS A 131 13.93 -2.51 9.41
N ALA A 132 13.62 -2.82 8.16
CA ALA A 132 12.81 -3.99 7.81
C ALA A 132 13.51 -5.28 8.22
N GLN A 133 14.81 -5.34 8.04
CA GLN A 133 15.60 -6.51 8.46
C GLN A 133 15.62 -6.69 9.98
N LEU A 134 15.60 -5.60 10.73
CA LEU A 134 15.55 -5.67 12.19
C LEU A 134 14.22 -6.21 12.71
N ASN A 135 13.17 -6.10 11.91
CA ASN A 135 11.85 -6.59 12.30
C ASN A 135 11.57 -8.04 11.88
N SER A 136 12.46 -8.65 11.18
CA SER A 136 12.25 -10.04 10.74
C SER A 136 12.77 -11.05 11.73
#